data_a620c744142470803d7cc81794f5c520
#
_entry.id   a620c744142470803d7cc81794f5c520
#
_cell.length_a   1.000
_cell.length_b   1.000
_cell.length_c   1.000
_cell.angle_alpha   90.00
_cell.angle_beta   90.00
_cell.angle_gamma   90.00
#
_symmetry.space_group_name_H-M   'P 1'
#
loop_
_entity.id
_entity.type
_entity.pdbx_description
1 polymer ?
#
loop_
_entity_poly.entity_id
_entity_poly.type
_entity_poly.pdbx_seq_one_letter_code
_entity_poly.pdbx_strand_id
1 'polypeptide(L)'
;MELADTTAWAWSRRETRGGLREDFDTRLVDGEIAICDMVRMELLYSARNEDEFDELSEELRALPDCPIGGGEWTRALSVYGELAKQGGAHQRSVKHPDLLIAAAAEAAEITVLHYDEDYERIAEITGQPHRWLAAKGSLR
;
A
#
# COMPACT_ATOMS: atom_id res chain seq x y z
N MET A 1 -8.96 -8.62 -6.55
CA MET A 1 -8.77 -7.24 -6.03
C MET A 1 -7.52 -7.18 -5.18
N GLU A 2 -6.74 -6.13 -5.31
CA GLU A 2 -5.54 -5.92 -4.52
C GLU A 2 -5.55 -4.49 -3.95
N LEU A 3 -5.00 -4.32 -2.75
CA LEU A 3 -4.74 -3.00 -2.18
C LEU A 3 -3.36 -2.55 -2.63
N ALA A 4 -3.30 -1.56 -3.51
CA ALA A 4 -2.03 -1.01 -3.97
C ALA A 4 -1.50 -0.01 -2.94
N ASP A 5 -0.28 -0.24 -2.46
CA ASP A 5 0.39 0.70 -1.58
C ASP A 5 0.97 1.89 -2.35
N THR A 6 1.53 2.84 -1.64
CA THR A 6 2.07 4.06 -2.24
C THR A 6 3.21 3.77 -3.23
N THR A 7 4.03 2.75 -2.98
CA THR A 7 5.13 2.40 -3.91
C THR A 7 4.59 1.84 -5.23
N ALA A 8 3.53 1.03 -5.18
CA ALA A 8 2.89 0.53 -6.39
C ALA A 8 2.34 1.68 -7.23
N TRP A 9 1.68 2.65 -6.61
CA TRP A 9 1.20 3.85 -7.29
C TRP A 9 2.35 4.64 -7.91
N ALA A 10 3.41 4.90 -7.13
CA ALA A 10 4.54 5.72 -7.57
C ALA A 10 5.25 5.10 -8.76
N TRP A 11 5.58 3.81 -8.70
CA TRP A 11 6.28 3.13 -9.79
C TRP A 11 5.40 2.96 -11.02
N SER A 12 4.11 2.68 -10.85
CA SER A 12 3.17 2.58 -11.97
C SER A 12 3.05 3.89 -12.74
N ARG A 13 3.20 5.04 -12.07
CA ARG A 13 3.16 6.35 -12.73
C ARG A 13 4.50 6.75 -13.34
N ARG A 14 5.59 6.29 -12.78
CA ARG A 14 6.95 6.66 -13.19
C ARG A 14 7.51 5.78 -14.30
N GLU A 15 7.26 4.47 -14.23
CA GLU A 15 7.84 3.51 -15.16
C GLU A 15 7.05 3.50 -16.47
N THR A 16 7.76 3.77 -17.58
CA THR A 16 7.15 3.84 -18.90
C THR A 16 7.38 2.58 -19.75
N ARG A 17 8.21 1.66 -19.25
CA ARG A 17 8.57 0.42 -19.96
C ARG A 17 7.68 -0.74 -19.51
N GLY A 18 7.57 -1.75 -20.38
CA GLY A 18 6.95 -3.03 -20.03
C GLY A 18 5.45 -3.01 -19.82
N GLY A 19 4.76 -1.93 -20.19
CA GLY A 19 3.30 -1.86 -20.06
C GLY A 19 2.78 -1.74 -18.63
N LEU A 20 3.64 -1.42 -17.68
CA LEU A 20 3.28 -1.37 -16.26
C LEU A 20 2.20 -0.34 -15.95
N ARG A 21 2.33 0.87 -16.54
CA ARG A 21 1.35 1.94 -16.37
C ARG A 21 0.00 1.56 -16.96
N GLU A 22 0.01 1.05 -18.18
CA GLU A 22 -1.21 0.66 -18.91
C GLU A 22 -1.94 -0.46 -18.18
N ASP A 23 -1.21 -1.45 -17.67
CA ASP A 23 -1.78 -2.54 -16.90
C ASP A 23 -2.43 -2.03 -15.61
N PHE A 24 -1.72 -1.17 -14.90
CA PHE A 24 -2.24 -0.60 -13.65
C PHE A 24 -3.50 0.25 -13.90
N ASP A 25 -3.47 1.09 -14.95
CA ASP A 25 -4.62 1.93 -15.31
C ASP A 25 -5.84 1.08 -15.71
N THR A 26 -5.64 -0.01 -16.44
CA THR A 26 -6.71 -0.93 -16.80
C THR A 26 -7.33 -1.54 -15.55
N ARG A 27 -6.52 -1.95 -14.59
CA ARG A 27 -7.00 -2.52 -13.33
C ARG A 27 -7.73 -1.50 -12.46
N LEU A 28 -7.31 -0.23 -12.50
CA LEU A 28 -8.04 0.85 -11.84
C LEU A 28 -9.45 1.01 -12.40
N VAL A 29 -9.56 1.05 -13.73
CA VAL A 29 -10.85 1.19 -14.43
C VAL A 29 -11.75 -0.01 -14.14
N ASP A 30 -11.17 -1.22 -14.08
CA ASP A 30 -11.91 -2.45 -13.84
C ASP A 30 -12.31 -2.64 -12.36
N GLY A 31 -11.96 -1.70 -11.48
CA GLY A 31 -12.30 -1.79 -10.06
C GLY A 31 -11.52 -2.86 -9.30
N GLU A 32 -10.35 -3.24 -9.78
CA GLU A 32 -9.51 -4.28 -9.18
C GLU A 32 -8.46 -3.76 -8.22
N ILE A 33 -8.29 -2.44 -8.13
CA ILE A 33 -7.35 -1.79 -7.22
C ILE A 33 -8.15 -1.09 -6.11
N ALA A 34 -7.91 -1.51 -4.89
CA ALA A 34 -8.47 -0.89 -3.69
C ALA A 34 -7.47 0.12 -3.10
N ILE A 35 -7.95 0.99 -2.25
CA ILE A 35 -7.16 2.01 -1.57
C ILE A 35 -7.57 2.10 -0.11
N CYS A 36 -6.68 2.61 0.75
CA CYS A 36 -7.00 2.96 2.13
C CYS A 36 -6.60 4.40 2.42
N ASP A 37 -7.06 4.95 3.53
CA ASP A 37 -6.80 6.35 3.88
C ASP A 37 -5.32 6.68 4.02
N MET A 38 -4.51 5.74 4.50
CA MET A 38 -3.07 5.99 4.61
C MET A 38 -2.43 6.22 3.24
N VAL A 39 -2.82 5.43 2.24
CA VAL A 39 -2.34 5.62 0.86
C VAL A 39 -2.87 6.94 0.29
N ARG A 40 -4.14 7.28 0.55
CA ARG A 40 -4.70 8.57 0.13
C ARG A 40 -3.87 9.73 0.66
N MET A 41 -3.54 9.72 1.94
CA MET A 41 -2.73 10.78 2.55
C MET A 41 -1.37 10.91 1.88
N GLU A 42 -0.70 9.78 1.63
CA GLU A 42 0.61 9.79 1.00
C GLU A 42 0.56 10.27 -0.46
N LEU A 43 -0.47 9.89 -1.21
CA LEU A 43 -0.65 10.36 -2.59
C LEU A 43 -1.01 11.85 -2.64
N LEU A 44 -1.88 12.30 -1.74
CA LEU A 44 -2.29 13.69 -1.66
C LEU A 44 -1.17 14.65 -1.25
N TYR A 45 -0.13 14.13 -0.60
CA TYR A 45 1.06 14.90 -0.27
C TYR A 45 1.69 15.55 -1.51
N SER A 46 1.54 14.95 -2.69
CA SER A 46 2.11 15.46 -3.94
C SER A 46 1.33 16.63 -4.54
N ALA A 47 0.12 16.92 -4.06
CA ALA A 47 -0.69 18.03 -4.57
C ALA A 47 -0.01 19.36 -4.28
N ARG A 48 0.08 20.22 -5.31
CA ARG A 48 0.81 21.50 -5.23
C ARG A 48 -0.08 22.66 -4.83
N ASN A 49 -1.41 22.49 -4.92
CA ASN A 49 -2.40 23.51 -4.60
C ASN A 49 -3.73 22.86 -4.28
N GLU A 50 -4.72 23.68 -3.86
CA GLU A 50 -6.03 23.21 -3.47
C GLU A 50 -6.77 22.52 -4.62
N ASP A 51 -6.69 23.05 -5.84
CA ASP A 51 -7.37 22.48 -6.99
C ASP A 51 -6.86 21.08 -7.31
N GLU A 52 -5.54 20.87 -7.32
CA GLU A 52 -4.95 19.55 -7.51
C GLU A 52 -5.35 18.58 -6.39
N PHE A 53 -5.38 19.09 -5.15
CA PHE A 53 -5.78 18.28 -3.99
C PHE A 53 -7.22 17.80 -4.16
N ASP A 54 -8.12 18.69 -4.52
CA ASP A 54 -9.54 18.37 -4.69
C ASP A 54 -9.78 17.41 -5.84
N GLU A 55 -9.12 17.61 -6.98
CA GLU A 55 -9.22 16.71 -8.13
C GLU A 55 -8.75 15.30 -7.77
N LEU A 56 -7.57 15.18 -7.15
CA LEU A 56 -7.03 13.89 -6.77
C LEU A 56 -7.91 13.23 -5.70
N SER A 57 -8.41 13.99 -4.72
CA SER A 57 -9.33 13.46 -3.71
C SER A 57 -10.57 12.84 -4.35
N GLU A 58 -11.15 13.49 -5.36
CA GLU A 58 -12.31 12.96 -6.06
C GLU A 58 -11.99 11.67 -6.81
N GLU A 59 -10.87 11.64 -7.52
CA GLU A 59 -10.43 10.43 -8.23
C GLU A 59 -10.24 9.26 -7.28
N LEU A 60 -9.57 9.50 -6.15
CA LEU A 60 -9.28 8.43 -5.18
C LEU A 60 -10.53 7.97 -4.43
N ARG A 61 -11.53 8.84 -4.28
CA ARG A 61 -12.79 8.49 -3.61
C ARG A 61 -13.59 7.47 -4.40
N ALA A 62 -13.41 7.41 -5.71
CA ALA A 62 -14.13 6.48 -6.57
C ALA A 62 -13.64 5.03 -6.47
N LEU A 63 -12.49 4.80 -5.85
CA LEU A 63 -11.89 3.48 -5.73
C LEU A 63 -12.51 2.67 -4.59
N PRO A 64 -12.53 1.32 -4.71
CA PRO A 64 -12.92 0.48 -3.58
C PRO A 64 -12.07 0.78 -2.35
N ASP A 65 -12.71 0.89 -1.19
CA ASP A 65 -12.05 1.30 0.05
C ASP A 65 -11.76 0.14 0.99
N CYS A 66 -10.57 0.16 1.61
CA CYS A 66 -10.22 -0.70 2.72
C CYS A 66 -10.17 0.17 3.98
N PRO A 67 -11.20 0.12 4.84
CA PRO A 67 -11.28 1.01 6.00
C PRO A 67 -10.12 0.79 7.00
N ILE A 68 -9.68 1.88 7.62
CA ILE A 68 -8.74 1.84 8.75
C ILE A 68 -9.48 2.38 9.97
N GLY A 69 -9.87 1.49 10.86
CA GLY A 69 -10.49 1.83 12.13
C GLY A 69 -9.63 1.37 13.31
N GLY A 70 -10.25 1.33 14.50
CA GLY A 70 -9.55 0.93 15.72
C GLY A 70 -8.95 -0.47 15.65
N GLY A 71 -9.62 -1.41 14.97
CA GLY A 71 -9.12 -2.78 14.81
C GLY A 71 -7.82 -2.84 14.03
N GLU A 72 -7.70 -2.08 12.96
CA GLU A 72 -6.52 -2.04 12.10
C GLU A 72 -5.35 -1.37 12.84
N TRP A 73 -5.62 -0.32 13.60
CA TRP A 73 -4.61 0.29 14.47
C TRP A 73 -4.08 -0.71 15.50
N THR A 74 -4.98 -1.44 16.16
CA THR A 74 -4.62 -2.48 17.14
C THR A 74 -3.78 -3.57 16.47
N ARG A 75 -4.18 -4.01 15.28
CA ARG A 75 -3.42 -5.02 14.54
C ARG A 75 -2.03 -4.52 14.15
N ALA A 76 -1.93 -3.30 13.66
CA ALA A 76 -0.64 -2.69 13.29
C ALA A 76 0.31 -2.63 14.50
N LEU A 77 -0.19 -2.21 15.66
CA LEU A 77 0.60 -2.18 16.89
C LEU A 77 1.05 -3.57 17.32
N SER A 78 0.19 -4.59 17.18
CA SER A 78 0.51 -5.98 17.48
C SER A 78 1.65 -6.49 16.61
N VAL A 79 1.58 -6.24 15.30
CA VAL A 79 2.64 -6.65 14.36
C VAL A 79 3.94 -5.91 14.67
N TYR A 80 3.85 -4.63 14.99
CA TYR A 80 5.02 -3.82 15.37
C TYR A 80 5.70 -4.41 16.61
N GLY A 81 4.91 -4.82 17.61
CA GLY A 81 5.43 -5.49 18.79
C GLY A 81 6.09 -6.83 18.50
N GLU A 82 5.53 -7.63 17.59
CA GLU A 82 6.13 -8.89 17.17
C GLU A 82 7.47 -8.67 16.45
N LEU A 83 7.58 -7.63 15.63
CA LEU A 83 8.86 -7.25 15.00
C LEU A 83 9.91 -6.91 16.06
N ALA A 84 9.51 -6.18 17.10
CA ALA A 84 10.42 -5.85 18.21
C ALA A 84 10.92 -7.09 18.94
N LYS A 85 10.07 -8.12 19.10
CA LYS A 85 10.43 -9.38 19.75
C LYS A 85 11.46 -10.20 18.98
N GLN A 86 11.58 -9.97 17.68
CA GLN A 86 12.60 -10.64 16.85
C GLN A 86 14.02 -10.22 17.22
N GLY A 87 14.17 -9.12 17.98
CA GLY A 87 15.47 -8.58 18.35
C GLY A 87 16.09 -7.72 17.26
N GLY A 88 17.27 -7.14 17.53
CA GLY A 88 17.97 -6.32 16.55
C GLY A 88 17.22 -5.06 16.13
N ALA A 89 16.23 -4.61 16.90
CA ALA A 89 15.38 -3.47 16.59
C ALA A 89 14.68 -3.59 15.22
N HIS A 90 14.21 -4.79 14.87
CA HIS A 90 13.53 -5.06 13.58
C HIS A 90 12.29 -4.18 13.37
N GLN A 91 11.61 -3.72 14.45
CA GLN A 91 10.50 -2.80 14.31
C GLN A 91 10.91 -1.49 13.63
N ARG A 92 12.19 -1.10 13.70
CA ARG A 92 12.69 0.12 13.05
C ARG A 92 12.89 -0.04 11.54
N SER A 93 12.90 -1.27 11.04
CA SER A 93 13.11 -1.54 9.62
C SER A 93 11.84 -1.42 8.79
N VAL A 94 10.68 -1.33 9.43
CA VAL A 94 9.38 -1.26 8.77
C VAL A 94 8.74 0.11 9.04
N LYS A 95 8.32 0.78 7.99
CA LYS A 95 7.68 2.10 8.10
C LYS A 95 6.28 1.96 8.68
N HIS A 96 5.89 2.91 9.55
CA HIS A 96 4.58 2.89 10.20
C HIS A 96 3.40 2.86 9.21
N PRO A 97 3.40 3.67 8.12
CA PRO A 97 2.33 3.58 7.14
C PRO A 97 2.12 2.19 6.57
N ASP A 98 3.20 1.42 6.34
CA ASP A 98 3.13 0.09 5.76
C ASP A 98 2.43 -0.88 6.70
N LEU A 99 2.58 -0.71 8.01
CA LEU A 99 1.86 -1.51 9.01
C LEU A 99 0.35 -1.30 8.92
N LEU A 100 -0.09 -0.06 8.73
CA LEU A 100 -1.51 0.27 8.60
C LEU A 100 -2.08 -0.20 7.28
N ILE A 101 -1.34 -0.03 6.18
CA ILE A 101 -1.74 -0.49 4.86
C ILE A 101 -1.90 -2.02 4.88
N ALA A 102 -0.92 -2.73 5.44
CA ALA A 102 -0.98 -4.19 5.57
C ALA A 102 -2.17 -4.62 6.42
N ALA A 103 -2.41 -3.95 7.55
CA ALA A 103 -3.55 -4.27 8.42
C ALA A 103 -4.89 -4.07 7.70
N ALA A 104 -5.01 -3.02 6.90
CA ALA A 104 -6.22 -2.75 6.12
C ALA A 104 -6.47 -3.85 5.07
N ALA A 105 -5.43 -4.28 4.37
CA ALA A 105 -5.53 -5.35 3.39
C ALA A 105 -5.87 -6.69 4.05
N GLU A 106 -5.24 -6.98 5.18
CA GLU A 106 -5.50 -8.22 5.93
C GLU A 106 -6.97 -8.29 6.38
N ALA A 107 -7.49 -7.20 6.93
CA ALA A 107 -8.88 -7.14 7.39
C ALA A 107 -9.87 -7.28 6.23
N ALA A 108 -9.53 -6.76 5.05
CA ALA A 108 -10.35 -6.87 3.85
C ALA A 108 -10.16 -8.20 3.11
N GLU A 109 -9.23 -9.04 3.58
CA GLU A 109 -8.90 -10.34 2.97
C GLU A 109 -8.47 -10.23 1.52
N ILE A 110 -7.65 -9.22 1.22
CA ILE A 110 -7.08 -9.02 -0.13
C ILE A 110 -5.56 -8.89 -0.08
N THR A 111 -4.94 -9.09 -1.23
CA THR A 111 -3.48 -9.03 -1.38
C THR A 111 -2.98 -7.59 -1.40
N VAL A 112 -1.82 -7.32 -0.77
CA VAL A 112 -1.11 -6.05 -0.92
C VAL A 112 -0.29 -6.10 -2.20
N LEU A 113 -0.50 -5.13 -3.09
CA LEU A 113 0.33 -4.92 -4.28
C LEU A 113 1.33 -3.81 -3.96
N HIS A 114 2.63 -4.10 -4.07
CA HIS A 114 3.67 -3.18 -3.59
C HIS A 114 4.98 -3.29 -4.35
N TYR A 115 5.90 -2.39 -4.04
CA TYR A 115 7.30 -2.48 -4.46
C TYR A 115 8.21 -2.10 -3.28
N ASP A 116 8.02 -2.79 -2.13
CA ASP A 116 8.74 -2.51 -0.88
C ASP A 116 8.91 -3.78 -0.06
N GLU A 117 10.13 -4.10 0.33
CA GLU A 117 10.41 -5.31 1.11
C GLU A 117 9.81 -5.29 2.53
N ASP A 118 9.30 -4.15 3.01
CA ASP A 118 8.61 -4.08 4.30
C ASP A 118 7.46 -5.10 4.37
N TYR A 119 6.76 -5.30 3.25
CA TYR A 119 5.63 -6.25 3.22
C TYR A 119 6.07 -7.71 3.31
N GLU A 120 7.29 -8.02 2.87
CA GLU A 120 7.86 -9.35 3.12
C GLU A 120 8.05 -9.58 4.61
N ARG A 121 8.59 -8.58 5.33
CA ARG A 121 8.81 -8.66 6.78
C ARG A 121 7.50 -8.76 7.55
N ILE A 122 6.51 -7.97 7.15
CA ILE A 122 5.19 -8.02 7.76
C ILE A 122 4.55 -9.39 7.54
N ALA A 123 4.63 -9.92 6.32
CA ALA A 123 4.03 -11.20 5.97
C ALA A 123 4.69 -12.39 6.70
N GLU A 124 5.95 -12.29 7.08
CA GLU A 124 6.60 -13.30 7.92
C GLU A 124 5.89 -13.46 9.26
N ILE A 125 5.26 -12.39 9.76
CA ILE A 125 4.51 -12.41 11.02
C ILE A 125 3.05 -12.76 10.78
N THR A 126 2.40 -12.12 9.81
CA THR A 126 0.96 -12.22 9.60
C THR A 126 0.54 -13.39 8.72
N GLY A 127 1.41 -13.84 7.84
CA GLY A 127 1.07 -14.82 6.81
C GLY A 127 0.16 -14.27 5.72
N GLN A 128 -0.09 -12.95 5.68
CA GLN A 128 -0.99 -12.36 4.70
C GLN A 128 -0.40 -12.36 3.29
N PRO A 129 -1.26 -12.44 2.26
CA PRO A 129 -0.79 -12.42 0.88
C PRO A 129 -0.28 -11.04 0.49
N HIS A 130 0.81 -11.02 -0.26
CA HIS A 130 1.37 -9.81 -0.86
C HIS A 130 1.98 -10.16 -2.21
N ARG A 131 2.08 -9.17 -3.09
CA ARG A 131 2.63 -9.37 -4.43
C ARG A 131 3.49 -8.18 -4.83
N TRP A 132 4.66 -8.45 -5.36
CA TRP A 132 5.52 -7.43 -5.96
C TRP A 132 4.92 -6.94 -7.27
N LEU A 133 4.89 -5.62 -7.47
CA LEU A 133 4.42 -4.98 -8.70
C LEU A 133 5.23 -5.43 -9.92
N ALA A 134 6.53 -5.62 -9.72
CA ALA A 134 7.48 -6.16 -10.69
C ALA A 134 8.53 -6.91 -9.90
N ALA A 135 9.38 -7.68 -10.55
CA ALA A 135 10.43 -8.45 -9.87
C ALA A 135 11.25 -7.53 -8.97
N LYS A 136 11.49 -7.96 -7.73
CA LYS A 136 12.25 -7.20 -6.72
C LYS A 136 13.59 -6.74 -7.29
N GLY A 137 13.87 -5.44 -7.18
CA GLY A 137 15.11 -4.82 -7.68
C GLY A 137 15.13 -4.55 -9.17
N SER A 138 14.06 -4.85 -9.91
CA SER A 138 14.01 -4.65 -11.37
C SER A 138 13.70 -3.21 -11.78
N LEU A 139 13.05 -2.43 -10.92
CA LEU A 139 12.69 -1.04 -11.20
C LEU A 139 13.73 -0.08 -10.63
N ARG A 140 14.07 0.95 -11.41
CA ARG A 140 15.09 1.92 -11.03
C ARG A 140 14.72 3.33 -11.43
#